data_cf866c0aa6a4d8150a667e8e4a8169b8
#
_entry.id   cf866c0aa6a4d8150a667e8e4a8169b8
#
_cell.length_a   1.000
_cell.length_b   1.000
_cell.length_c   1.000
_cell.angle_alpha   90.00
_cell.angle_beta   90.00
_cell.angle_gamma   90.00
#
_symmetry.space_group_name_H-M   'P 1'
#
loop_
_entity.id
_entity.type
_entity.pdbx_description
1 polymer ?
#
loop_
_entity_poly.entity_id
_entity_poly.type
_entity_poly.pdbx_seq_one_letter_code
_entity_poly.pdbx_strand_id
1 'polypeptide(L)'
;FTSPAGTAHAIDYDDPGGPSVDLRVQALFGLDRHPTFGQPPQPLLLKLTSPGGRPVQSTRDLPGFWRGSWRDVVKDMKGRYPKHRWPDQPWLEKPSMKTKNAFNRSDS
;
A
#
# COMPACT_ATOMS: atom_id res chain seq x y z
N PHE A 1 -5.85 1.12 -12.01
CA PHE A 1 -4.69 0.47 -11.37
C PHE A 1 -5.14 -0.79 -10.61
N THR A 2 -4.46 -1.88 -10.86
CA THR A 2 -4.71 -3.14 -10.13
C THR A 2 -3.55 -3.40 -9.20
N SER A 3 -3.85 -3.56 -7.90
CA SER A 3 -2.83 -3.79 -6.89
C SER A 3 -2.30 -5.23 -6.92
N PRO A 4 -1.13 -5.50 -6.30
CA PRO A 4 -0.65 -6.88 -6.15
C PRO A 4 -1.64 -7.82 -5.44
N ALA A 5 -2.52 -7.26 -4.61
CA ALA A 5 -3.56 -8.04 -3.94
C ALA A 5 -4.74 -8.40 -4.86
N GLY A 6 -4.72 -7.94 -6.10
CA GLY A 6 -5.77 -8.21 -7.07
C GLY A 6 -6.96 -7.27 -7.03
N THR A 7 -6.90 -6.23 -6.23
CA THR A 7 -7.99 -5.25 -6.16
C THR A 7 -7.80 -4.13 -7.19
N ALA A 8 -8.91 -3.72 -7.82
CA ALA A 8 -8.89 -2.63 -8.80
C ALA A 8 -9.20 -1.31 -8.11
N HIS A 9 -8.48 -0.27 -8.48
CA HIS A 9 -8.63 1.07 -7.92
C HIS A 9 -8.69 2.10 -9.04
N ALA A 10 -9.67 3.00 -8.97
CA ALA A 10 -9.81 4.08 -9.94
C ALA A 10 -8.69 5.11 -9.76
N ILE A 11 -8.16 5.59 -10.88
CA ILE A 11 -7.18 6.69 -10.86
C ILE A 11 -7.94 8.00 -10.94
N ASP A 12 -7.68 8.90 -10.00
CA ASP A 12 -8.25 10.24 -10.00
C ASP A 12 -7.32 11.16 -10.80
N TYR A 13 -7.74 11.50 -12.03
CA TYR A 13 -6.97 12.38 -12.91
C TYR A 13 -7.15 13.86 -12.59
N ASP A 14 -8.13 14.19 -11.75
CA ASP A 14 -8.46 15.59 -11.40
C ASP A 14 -7.81 16.05 -10.09
N ASP A 15 -7.07 15.17 -9.43
CA ASP A 15 -6.39 15.50 -8.18
C ASP A 15 -5.39 16.64 -8.41
N PRO A 16 -5.41 17.71 -7.59
CA PRO A 16 -4.45 18.82 -7.72
C PRO A 16 -2.99 18.39 -7.67
N GLY A 17 -2.68 17.28 -6.99
CA GLY A 17 -1.32 16.73 -6.93
C GLY A 17 -0.92 15.90 -8.15
N GLY A 18 -1.80 15.80 -9.16
CA GLY A 18 -1.62 14.95 -10.33
C GLY A 18 -2.38 13.63 -10.19
N PRO A 19 -2.39 12.80 -11.25
CA PRO A 19 -3.12 11.52 -11.21
C PRO A 19 -2.75 10.69 -9.99
N SER A 20 -3.76 10.29 -9.22
CA SER A 20 -3.58 9.65 -7.93
C SER A 20 -4.51 8.45 -7.75
N VAL A 21 -4.17 7.60 -6.78
CA VAL A 21 -5.01 6.48 -6.39
C VAL A 21 -4.99 6.36 -4.87
N ASP A 22 -6.18 6.22 -4.28
CA ASP A 22 -6.35 5.95 -2.86
C ASP A 22 -6.43 4.45 -2.64
N LEU A 23 -5.58 3.92 -1.75
CA LEU A 23 -5.64 2.50 -1.44
C LEU A 23 -5.00 2.23 -0.07
N ARG A 24 -5.40 1.13 0.53
CA ARG A 24 -4.79 0.67 1.77
C ARG A 24 -3.36 0.24 1.51
N VAL A 25 -2.47 0.56 2.45
CA VAL A 25 -1.05 0.24 2.31
C VAL A 25 -0.80 -1.26 2.11
N GLN A 26 -1.63 -2.11 2.72
CA GLN A 26 -1.50 -3.57 2.59
C GLN A 26 -1.74 -4.07 1.16
N ALA A 27 -2.49 -3.33 0.37
CA ALA A 27 -2.74 -3.72 -1.02
C ALA A 27 -1.46 -3.71 -1.87
N LEU A 28 -0.42 -3.04 -1.38
CA LEU A 28 0.86 -2.90 -2.09
C LEU A 28 1.95 -3.86 -1.59
N PHE A 29 1.63 -4.72 -0.62
CA PHE A 29 2.60 -5.72 -0.16
C PHE A 29 3.03 -6.59 -1.35
N GLY A 30 4.32 -6.85 -1.46
CA GLY A 30 4.89 -7.61 -2.57
C GLY A 30 5.35 -6.76 -3.74
N LEU A 31 5.06 -5.46 -3.74
CA LEU A 31 5.48 -4.56 -4.81
C LEU A 31 6.71 -3.76 -4.38
N ASP A 32 7.82 -3.94 -5.10
CA ASP A 32 9.08 -3.23 -4.81
C ASP A 32 9.47 -2.28 -5.95
N ARG A 33 8.47 -1.71 -6.60
CA ARG A 33 8.68 -0.68 -7.59
C ARG A 33 7.48 0.25 -7.59
N HIS A 34 7.70 1.49 -8.00
CA HIS A 34 6.61 2.47 -8.03
C HIS A 34 5.77 2.29 -9.30
N PRO A 35 4.43 2.20 -9.19
CA PRO A 35 3.58 2.11 -10.36
C PRO A 35 3.60 3.41 -11.16
N THR A 36 3.53 3.29 -12.49
CA THR A 36 3.55 4.40 -13.41
C THR A 36 2.31 4.40 -14.29
N PHE A 37 2.08 5.52 -14.96
CA PHE A 37 0.98 5.67 -15.92
C PHE A 37 1.43 6.50 -17.11
N GLY A 38 0.73 6.35 -18.22
CA GLY A 38 0.90 7.21 -19.39
C GLY A 38 2.13 6.92 -20.26
N GLN A 39 2.27 7.74 -21.31
CA GLN A 39 3.38 7.71 -22.25
C GLN A 39 3.86 9.16 -22.46
N PRO A 40 5.11 9.52 -22.00
CA PRO A 40 6.07 8.65 -21.31
C PRO A 40 5.61 8.26 -19.91
N PRO A 41 6.13 7.16 -19.35
CA PRO A 41 5.74 6.72 -18.00
C PRO A 41 6.02 7.78 -16.94
N GLN A 42 5.04 8.03 -16.08
CA GLN A 42 5.15 8.96 -14.96
C GLN A 42 4.72 8.28 -13.65
N PRO A 43 5.31 8.65 -12.52
CA PRO A 43 4.94 8.01 -11.25
C PRO A 43 3.52 8.42 -10.84
N LEU A 44 2.74 7.40 -10.46
CA LEU A 44 1.40 7.60 -9.93
C LEU A 44 1.48 8.07 -8.48
N LEU A 45 0.67 9.06 -8.09
CA LEU A 45 0.62 9.49 -6.70
C LEU A 45 -0.19 8.48 -5.89
N LEU A 46 0.48 7.78 -4.98
CA LEU A 46 -0.16 6.80 -4.11
C LEU A 46 -0.58 7.48 -2.80
N LYS A 47 -1.89 7.54 -2.55
CA LYS A 47 -2.44 8.06 -1.31
C LYS A 47 -2.74 6.87 -0.40
N LEU A 48 -1.79 6.55 0.47
CA LEU A 48 -1.84 5.36 1.29
C LEU A 48 -2.73 5.58 2.50
N THR A 49 -3.59 4.59 2.79
CA THR A 49 -4.49 4.65 3.93
C THR A 49 -4.26 3.46 4.86
N SER A 50 -4.72 3.63 6.11
CA SER A 50 -4.74 2.57 7.11
C SER A 50 -5.86 1.58 6.78
N PRO A 51 -5.90 0.41 7.48
CA PRO A 51 -7.02 -0.52 7.33
C PRO A 51 -8.39 0.12 7.56
N GLY A 52 -8.46 1.15 8.41
CA GLY A 52 -9.69 1.90 8.66
C GLY A 52 -9.97 3.01 7.66
N GLY A 53 -9.11 3.19 6.64
CA GLY A 53 -9.32 4.19 5.60
C GLY A 53 -8.79 5.57 5.92
N ARG A 54 -8.04 5.76 7.00
CA ARG A 54 -7.46 7.06 7.34
C ARG A 54 -6.19 7.31 6.55
N PRO A 55 -5.95 8.55 6.09
CA PRO A 55 -4.71 8.87 5.40
C PRO A 55 -3.47 8.57 6.26
N VAL A 56 -2.50 7.90 5.68
CA VAL A 56 -1.22 7.60 6.32
C VAL A 56 -0.13 8.46 5.71
N GLN A 57 0.05 8.35 4.39
CA GLN A 57 1.05 9.09 3.66
C GLN A 57 0.77 9.03 2.17
N SER A 58 1.17 10.06 1.44
CA SER A 58 1.17 10.04 -0.03
C SER A 58 2.60 9.92 -0.52
N THR A 59 2.83 9.14 -1.58
CA THR A 59 4.17 8.96 -2.10
C THR A 59 4.19 8.75 -3.61
N ARG A 60 5.25 9.20 -4.27
CA ARG A 60 5.61 8.88 -5.65
C ARG A 60 6.85 8.00 -5.71
N ASP A 61 7.29 7.47 -4.55
CA ASP A 61 8.46 6.60 -4.45
C ASP A 61 8.17 5.50 -3.42
N LEU A 62 7.49 4.45 -3.87
CA LEU A 62 7.11 3.34 -2.99
C LEU A 62 8.33 2.64 -2.39
N PRO A 63 9.38 2.31 -3.15
CA PRO A 63 10.57 1.71 -2.54
C PRO A 63 11.19 2.57 -1.44
N GLY A 64 11.24 3.87 -1.64
CA GLY A 64 11.73 4.80 -0.61
C GLY A 64 10.84 4.83 0.61
N PHE A 65 9.52 4.79 0.42
CA PHE A 65 8.56 4.70 1.51
C PHE A 65 8.78 3.41 2.33
N TRP A 66 8.90 2.25 1.66
CA TRP A 66 9.13 0.98 2.34
C TRP A 66 10.39 0.97 3.21
N ARG A 67 11.44 1.62 2.74
CA ARG A 67 12.75 1.60 3.41
C ARG A 67 12.96 2.75 4.39
N GLY A 68 12.05 3.73 4.38
CA GLY A 68 12.12 4.91 5.26
C GLY A 68 10.92 4.99 6.20
N SER A 69 9.87 5.69 5.78
CA SER A 69 8.70 5.99 6.61
C SER A 69 7.95 4.76 7.12
N TRP A 70 8.05 3.63 6.42
CA TRP A 70 7.33 2.41 6.79
C TRP A 70 7.58 2.01 8.25
N ARG A 71 8.79 2.17 8.75
CA ARG A 71 9.12 1.80 10.13
C ARG A 71 8.26 2.56 11.14
N ASP A 72 8.07 3.86 10.90
CA ASP A 72 7.26 4.70 11.77
C ASP A 72 5.77 4.35 11.63
N VAL A 73 5.33 4.08 10.40
CA VAL A 73 3.96 3.64 10.14
C VAL A 73 3.66 2.33 10.88
N VAL A 74 4.58 1.38 10.84
CA VAL A 74 4.41 0.09 11.52
C VAL A 74 4.23 0.27 13.02
N LYS A 75 5.02 1.11 13.64
CA LYS A 75 4.91 1.36 15.09
C LYS A 75 3.52 1.83 15.48
N ASP A 76 2.96 2.77 14.70
CA ASP A 76 1.63 3.29 14.95
C ASP A 76 0.55 2.25 14.63
N MET A 77 0.69 1.55 13.50
CA MET A 77 -0.33 0.61 13.02
C MET A 77 -0.42 -0.65 13.88
N LYS A 78 0.70 -1.14 14.40
CA LYS A 78 0.68 -2.30 15.30
C LYS A 78 -0.15 -2.05 16.54
N GLY A 79 -0.12 -0.84 17.06
CA GLY A 79 -0.92 -0.47 18.22
C GLY A 79 -2.41 -0.34 17.90
N ARG A 80 -2.76 0.16 16.72
CA ARG A 80 -4.14 0.42 16.32
C ARG A 80 -4.81 -0.79 15.68
N TYR A 81 -4.05 -1.59 14.92
CA TYR A 81 -4.58 -2.69 14.13
C TYR A 81 -3.76 -3.96 14.36
N PRO A 82 -3.77 -4.51 15.59
CA PRO A 82 -2.91 -5.65 15.94
C PRO A 82 -3.25 -6.95 15.23
N LYS A 83 -4.43 -7.04 14.63
CA LYS A 83 -4.85 -8.26 13.92
C LYS A 83 -4.34 -8.32 12.48
N HIS A 84 -3.83 -7.21 11.95
CA HIS A 84 -3.26 -7.18 10.61
C HIS A 84 -1.77 -7.47 10.64
N ARG A 85 -1.22 -7.90 9.50
CA ARG A 85 0.20 -8.13 9.37
C ARG A 85 0.92 -6.81 9.10
N TRP A 86 2.04 -6.61 9.82
CA TRP A 86 2.89 -5.42 9.67
C TRP A 86 4.34 -5.88 9.51
N PRO A 87 4.72 -6.41 8.32
CA PRO A 87 6.04 -7.00 8.10
C PRO A 87 7.14 -5.96 8.05
N ASP A 88 8.37 -6.36 8.40
CA ASP A 88 9.54 -5.50 8.31
C ASP A 88 9.98 -5.27 6.86
N GLN A 89 9.72 -6.24 5.99
CA GLN A 89 10.08 -6.17 4.58
C GLN A 89 8.82 -6.35 3.72
N PRO A 90 7.96 -5.31 3.64
CA PRO A 90 6.66 -5.44 2.98
C PRO A 90 6.77 -5.77 1.49
N TRP A 91 7.86 -5.43 0.84
CA TRP A 91 8.06 -5.75 -0.58
C TRP A 91 8.25 -7.24 -0.84
N LEU A 92 8.57 -8.02 0.18
CA LEU A 92 8.70 -9.48 0.10
C LEU A 92 7.45 -10.21 0.59
N GLU A 93 6.46 -9.46 1.06
CA GLU A 93 5.28 -10.04 1.66
C GLU A 93 4.27 -10.48 0.61
N LYS A 94 3.49 -11.51 0.94
CA LYS A 94 2.38 -11.94 0.09
C LYS A 94 1.26 -10.91 0.15
N PRO A 95 0.82 -10.36 -0.99
CA PRO A 95 -0.23 -9.34 -0.97
C PRO A 95 -1.55 -9.92 -0.48
N SER A 96 -2.18 -9.25 0.50
CA SER A 96 -3.46 -9.68 1.04
C SER A 96 -4.09 -8.56 1.85
N MET A 97 -5.42 -8.42 1.75
CA MET A 97 -6.20 -7.51 2.57
C MET A 97 -6.79 -8.20 3.80
N LYS A 98 -6.53 -9.49 3.96
CA LYS A 98 -7.08 -10.29 5.05
C LYS A 98 -6.39 -9.97 6.38
N THR A 99 -7.11 -10.23 7.48
CA THR A 99 -6.52 -10.16 8.81
C THR A 99 -5.50 -11.28 8.99
N LYS A 100 -4.68 -11.16 10.03
CA LYS A 100 -3.65 -12.14 10.34
C LYS A 100 -4.20 -13.58 10.45
N ASN A 101 -5.33 -13.76 11.13
CA ASN A 101 -5.92 -15.08 11.31
C ASN A 101 -6.45 -15.66 10.00
N ALA A 102 -7.13 -14.84 9.20
CA ALA A 102 -7.63 -15.26 7.90
C ALA A 102 -6.48 -15.57 6.95
N PHE A 103 -5.39 -14.81 7.02
CA PHE A 103 -4.20 -15.04 6.23
C PHE A 103 -3.59 -16.41 6.53
N ASN A 104 -3.47 -16.76 7.82
CA ASN A 104 -2.93 -18.05 8.23
C ASN A 104 -3.79 -19.22 7.76
N ARG A 105 -5.10 -19.05 7.75
CA ARG A 105 -6.01 -20.07 7.22
C ARG A 105 -5.81 -20.31 5.73
N SER A 106 -5.49 -19.26 4.98
CA SER A 106 -5.32 -19.35 3.53
C SER A 106 -4.16 -20.25 3.15
N ASP A 107 -3.22 -20.44 4.05
CA ASP A 107 -2.02 -21.23 3.81
C ASP A 107 -2.18 -22.69 4.20
N SER A 108 -3.30 -23.05 4.75
CA SER A 108 -3.55 -24.42 5.21
C SER A 108 -4.24 -25.29 4.17
#